data_2118cf0b65045d4d15ae712cf9303716
#
_entry.id   2118cf0b65045d4d15ae712cf9303716
#
_cell.length_a   1.000
_cell.length_b   1.000
_cell.length_c   1.000
_cell.angle_alpha   90.00
_cell.angle_beta   90.00
_cell.angle_gamma   90.00
#
_symmetry.space_group_name_H-M   'P 1'
#
loop_
_entity.id
_entity.type
_entity.pdbx_description
1 polymer ?
#
loop_
_entity_poly.entity_id
_entity_poly.type
_entity_poly.pdbx_seq_one_letter_code
_entity_poly.pdbx_strand_id
1 'polypeptide(L)'
;MFAIEMVRQCREGQYVRAITAEIVQRAGAADHRSQVIALRDYLRERVTYREAVHGDRPFLRATAAETLHSGQGYCGEVTRAFINMADAVGVQAQRINLYGRDNHVVAEAELRPGEFVLVDSQNPPHVRDLESLDEVILRPEYDDYSTLHLRRLHLNWLVTRVKLELGPLTYLIENPHALKSALWLALAVTLLVGNFLLIGGRSLARRMLTRRGWAPVIDDRELEVSPNQVG
;
A
#
# COMPACT_ATOMS: atom_id res chain seq x y z
N MET A 1 11.88 10.33 10.58
CA MET A 1 11.42 9.67 9.33
C MET A 1 9.92 9.49 9.30
N PHE A 2 9.29 8.88 10.32
CA PHE A 2 7.81 8.71 10.40
C PHE A 2 7.02 9.98 10.07
N ALA A 3 7.28 11.08 10.78
CA ALA A 3 6.55 12.35 10.58
C ALA A 3 6.71 12.92 9.14
N ILE A 4 7.88 12.76 8.54
CA ILE A 4 8.13 13.22 7.16
C ILE A 4 7.27 12.46 6.17
N GLU A 5 7.20 11.13 6.30
CA GLU A 5 6.38 10.29 5.42
C GLU A 5 4.89 10.58 5.62
N MET A 6 4.45 10.83 6.85
CA MET A 6 3.07 11.23 7.13
C MET A 6 2.70 12.58 6.48
N VAL A 7 3.59 13.58 6.56
CA VAL A 7 3.37 14.87 5.91
C VAL A 7 3.29 14.73 4.39
N ARG A 8 4.16 13.90 3.79
CA ARG A 8 4.11 13.59 2.36
C ARG A 8 2.77 12.94 2.00
N GLN A 9 2.36 11.91 2.73
CA GLN A 9 1.08 11.24 2.52
C GLN A 9 -0.10 12.22 2.59
N CYS A 10 -0.12 13.10 3.59
CA CYS A 10 -1.18 14.11 3.71
C CYS A 10 -1.23 15.06 2.51
N ARG A 11 -0.07 15.55 2.04
CA ARG A 11 0.01 16.45 0.89
C ARG A 11 -0.45 15.78 -0.40
N GLU A 12 0.03 14.55 -0.65
CA GLU A 12 -0.37 13.78 -1.81
C GLU A 12 -1.86 13.42 -1.78
N GLY A 13 -2.38 13.01 -0.64
CA GLY A 13 -3.81 12.74 -0.48
C GLY A 13 -4.67 14.00 -0.69
N GLN A 14 -4.21 15.20 -0.31
CA GLN A 14 -4.90 16.45 -0.61
C GLN A 14 -4.89 16.75 -2.11
N TYR A 15 -3.76 16.55 -2.77
CA TYR A 15 -3.64 16.73 -4.22
C TYR A 15 -4.56 15.78 -5.00
N VAL A 16 -4.56 14.49 -4.65
CA VAL A 16 -5.44 13.49 -5.30
C VAL A 16 -6.91 13.86 -5.09
N ARG A 17 -7.31 14.21 -3.87
CA ARG A 17 -8.70 14.64 -3.58
C ARG A 17 -9.11 15.87 -4.39
N ALA A 18 -8.24 16.88 -4.48
CA ALA A 18 -8.54 18.12 -5.22
C ALA A 18 -8.74 17.83 -6.72
N ILE A 19 -7.85 17.07 -7.34
CA ILE A 19 -7.97 16.71 -8.75
C ILE A 19 -9.20 15.84 -9.02
N THR A 20 -9.48 14.89 -8.12
CA THR A 20 -10.65 14.02 -8.23
C THR A 20 -11.95 14.81 -8.16
N ALA A 21 -12.07 15.73 -7.19
CA ALA A 21 -13.23 16.59 -7.07
C ALA A 21 -13.48 17.44 -8.34
N GLU A 22 -12.41 17.98 -8.93
CA GLU A 22 -12.49 18.75 -10.18
C GLU A 22 -12.99 17.88 -11.34
N ILE A 23 -12.49 16.64 -11.47
CA ILE A 23 -12.90 15.73 -12.54
C ILE A 23 -14.38 15.37 -12.41
N VAL A 24 -14.81 14.94 -11.21
CA VAL A 24 -16.19 14.53 -10.94
C VAL A 24 -17.16 15.72 -11.15
N GLN A 25 -16.78 16.92 -10.69
CA GLN A 25 -17.57 18.12 -10.92
C GLN A 25 -17.67 18.46 -12.41
N ARG A 26 -16.56 18.41 -13.15
CA ARG A 26 -16.53 18.71 -14.59
C ARG A 26 -17.37 17.71 -15.39
N ALA A 27 -17.34 16.43 -15.01
CA ALA A 27 -18.12 15.37 -15.63
C ALA A 27 -19.62 15.40 -15.24
N GLY A 28 -20.00 16.15 -14.21
CA GLY A 28 -21.35 16.11 -13.65
C GLY A 28 -21.72 14.74 -13.08
N ALA A 29 -20.73 13.96 -12.63
CA ALA A 29 -20.91 12.57 -12.19
C ALA A 29 -21.52 12.54 -10.78
N ALA A 30 -22.80 12.14 -10.69
CA ALA A 30 -23.57 12.18 -9.46
C ALA A 30 -23.64 10.85 -8.71
N ASP A 31 -23.41 9.73 -9.40
CA ASP A 31 -23.46 8.38 -8.83
C ASP A 31 -22.11 7.67 -9.01
N HIS A 32 -21.91 6.56 -8.28
CA HIS A 32 -20.64 5.82 -8.29
C HIS A 32 -20.25 5.34 -9.69
N ARG A 33 -21.22 4.92 -10.52
CA ARG A 33 -20.94 4.43 -11.88
C ARG A 33 -20.40 5.56 -12.76
N SER A 34 -21.06 6.71 -12.75
CA SER A 34 -20.60 7.88 -13.52
C SER A 34 -19.28 8.42 -13.01
N GLN A 35 -19.04 8.39 -11.68
CA GLN A 35 -17.76 8.75 -11.09
C GLN A 35 -16.64 7.79 -11.54
N VAL A 36 -16.86 6.48 -11.46
CA VAL A 36 -15.90 5.46 -11.93
C VAL A 36 -15.53 5.68 -13.39
N ILE A 37 -16.53 5.92 -14.24
CA ILE A 37 -16.31 6.18 -15.67
C ILE A 37 -15.48 7.46 -15.87
N ALA A 38 -15.85 8.55 -15.19
CA ALA A 38 -15.13 9.82 -15.32
C ALA A 38 -13.66 9.72 -14.89
N LEU A 39 -13.39 9.03 -13.77
CA LEU A 39 -12.04 8.83 -13.26
C LEU A 39 -11.20 7.94 -14.18
N ARG A 40 -11.80 6.83 -14.68
CA ARG A 40 -11.17 5.95 -15.65
C ARG A 40 -10.79 6.69 -16.93
N ASP A 41 -11.75 7.42 -17.51
CA ASP A 41 -11.57 8.11 -18.79
C ASP A 41 -10.51 9.22 -18.65
N TYR A 42 -10.51 9.95 -17.54
CA TYR A 42 -9.46 10.90 -17.25
C TYR A 42 -8.08 10.26 -17.21
N LEU A 43 -7.93 9.11 -16.56
CA LEU A 43 -6.65 8.42 -16.50
C LEU A 43 -6.22 7.90 -17.87
N ARG A 44 -7.13 7.35 -18.66
CA ARG A 44 -6.86 6.91 -20.05
C ARG A 44 -6.41 8.05 -20.95
N GLU A 45 -6.99 9.22 -20.79
CA GLU A 45 -6.62 10.41 -21.57
C GLU A 45 -5.29 11.01 -21.07
N ARG A 46 -5.07 11.02 -19.76
CA ARG A 46 -3.99 11.80 -19.15
C ARG A 46 -2.72 11.02 -18.89
N VAL A 47 -2.80 9.70 -18.68
CA VAL A 47 -1.64 8.89 -18.34
C VAL A 47 -1.23 8.01 -19.51
N THR A 48 -0.05 8.28 -20.04
CA THR A 48 0.56 7.46 -21.10
C THR A 48 1.23 6.24 -20.48
N TYR A 49 0.99 5.07 -21.06
CA TYR A 49 1.68 3.84 -20.66
C TYR A 49 3.18 3.95 -20.90
N ARG A 50 3.96 3.64 -19.88
CA ARG A 50 5.42 3.59 -19.99
C ARG A 50 5.97 2.53 -19.03
N GLU A 51 6.66 1.54 -19.60
CA GLU A 51 7.38 0.56 -18.79
C GLU A 51 8.53 1.23 -18.02
N ALA A 52 8.73 0.76 -16.79
CA ALA A 52 9.89 1.05 -15.94
C ALA A 52 10.23 2.54 -15.74
N VAL A 53 9.23 3.41 -15.64
CA VAL A 53 9.46 4.84 -15.30
C VAL A 53 10.24 4.99 -13.98
N HIS A 54 10.14 4.01 -13.10
CA HIS A 54 10.76 3.99 -11.77
C HIS A 54 11.45 2.66 -11.47
N GLY A 55 12.19 2.11 -12.44
CA GLY A 55 12.90 0.83 -12.31
C GLY A 55 13.93 0.77 -11.17
N ASP A 56 14.32 1.91 -10.63
CA ASP A 56 15.20 2.09 -9.48
C ASP A 56 14.50 1.95 -8.11
N ARG A 57 13.17 1.77 -8.09
CA ARG A 57 12.38 1.64 -6.85
C ARG A 57 11.72 0.25 -6.74
N PRO A 58 12.47 -0.80 -6.37
CA PRO A 58 12.00 -2.20 -6.47
C PRO A 58 10.77 -2.53 -5.61
N PHE A 59 10.55 -1.82 -4.49
CA PHE A 59 9.46 -2.12 -3.55
C PHE A 59 8.37 -1.05 -3.47
N LEU A 60 8.66 0.17 -3.88
CA LEU A 60 7.77 1.31 -3.69
C LEU A 60 7.70 2.10 -4.99
N ARG A 61 6.88 1.61 -5.89
CA ARG A 61 6.58 2.23 -7.18
C ARG A 61 5.95 3.61 -6.99
N ALA A 62 5.73 4.35 -8.07
CA ALA A 62 5.16 5.69 -8.02
C ALA A 62 3.88 5.76 -7.18
N THR A 63 3.73 6.84 -6.44
CA THR A 63 2.48 7.14 -5.74
C THR A 63 1.39 7.55 -6.73
N ALA A 64 0.14 7.58 -6.28
CA ALA A 64 -0.97 8.09 -7.10
C ALA A 64 -0.71 9.53 -7.56
N ALA A 65 -0.20 10.38 -6.67
CA ALA A 65 0.13 11.77 -6.96
C ALA A 65 1.27 11.90 -7.98
N GLU A 66 2.34 11.09 -7.85
CA GLU A 66 3.44 11.07 -8.82
C GLU A 66 2.95 10.64 -10.21
N THR A 67 2.09 9.61 -10.30
CA THR A 67 1.51 9.14 -11.57
C THR A 67 0.65 10.22 -12.23
N LEU A 68 -0.23 10.87 -11.46
CA LEU A 68 -1.08 11.95 -11.95
C LEU A 68 -0.27 13.17 -12.38
N HIS A 69 0.79 13.51 -11.66
CA HIS A 69 1.63 14.66 -11.96
C HIS A 69 2.53 14.43 -13.17
N SER A 70 3.14 13.25 -13.30
CA SER A 70 4.00 12.91 -14.41
C SER A 70 3.24 12.64 -15.70
N GLY A 71 1.98 12.25 -15.63
CA GLY A 71 1.19 11.78 -16.76
C GLY A 71 1.75 10.49 -17.39
N GLN A 72 2.52 9.71 -16.63
CA GLN A 72 3.16 8.48 -17.08
C GLN A 72 3.05 7.40 -16.00
N GLY A 73 2.84 6.16 -16.42
CA GLY A 73 2.79 5.03 -15.52
C GLY A 73 2.54 3.72 -16.26
N TYR A 74 2.83 2.59 -15.62
CA TYR A 74 2.41 1.30 -16.14
C TYR A 74 1.16 0.81 -15.39
N CYS A 75 0.58 -0.31 -15.83
CA CYS A 75 -0.73 -0.77 -15.36
C CYS A 75 -0.94 -0.69 -13.85
N GLY A 76 0.03 -1.15 -13.05
CA GLY A 76 -0.08 -1.14 -11.59
C GLY A 76 -0.01 0.25 -10.94
N GLU A 77 0.58 1.26 -11.60
CA GLU A 77 0.65 2.65 -11.12
C GLU A 77 -0.63 3.40 -11.48
N VAL A 78 -1.13 3.20 -12.69
CA VAL A 78 -2.42 3.75 -13.15
C VAL A 78 -3.57 3.19 -12.29
N THR A 79 -3.56 1.88 -12.03
CA THR A 79 -4.52 1.24 -11.12
C THR A 79 -4.46 1.84 -9.71
N ARG A 80 -3.26 2.11 -9.17
CA ARG A 80 -3.10 2.79 -7.87
C ARG A 80 -3.69 4.18 -7.89
N ALA A 81 -3.44 4.95 -8.95
CA ALA A 81 -4.02 6.28 -9.11
C ALA A 81 -5.55 6.19 -9.10
N PHE A 82 -6.14 5.25 -9.87
CA PHE A 82 -7.57 5.03 -9.89
C PHE A 82 -8.13 4.68 -8.49
N ILE A 83 -7.52 3.73 -7.77
CA ILE A 83 -7.97 3.31 -6.43
C ILE A 83 -7.98 4.49 -5.46
N ASN A 84 -6.92 5.32 -5.46
CA ASN A 84 -6.85 6.48 -4.57
C ASN A 84 -7.86 7.57 -4.96
N MET A 85 -8.15 7.74 -6.25
CA MET A 85 -9.18 8.67 -6.74
C MET A 85 -10.58 8.16 -6.40
N ALA A 86 -10.85 6.86 -6.55
CA ALA A 86 -12.10 6.22 -6.17
C ALA A 86 -12.37 6.37 -4.67
N ASP A 87 -11.38 6.12 -3.82
CA ASP A 87 -11.46 6.33 -2.36
C ASP A 87 -11.81 7.78 -2.02
N ALA A 88 -11.26 8.76 -2.75
CA ALA A 88 -11.52 10.18 -2.54
C ALA A 88 -12.98 10.61 -2.77
N VAL A 89 -13.76 9.81 -3.51
CA VAL A 89 -15.21 10.01 -3.76
C VAL A 89 -16.09 8.97 -3.07
N GLY A 90 -15.51 8.16 -2.19
CA GLY A 90 -16.25 7.16 -1.42
C GLY A 90 -16.57 5.86 -2.17
N VAL A 91 -15.98 5.65 -3.34
CA VAL A 91 -16.10 4.39 -4.09
C VAL A 91 -15.05 3.41 -3.58
N GLN A 92 -15.50 2.26 -3.07
CA GLN A 92 -14.58 1.20 -2.69
C GLN A 92 -13.96 0.58 -3.95
N ALA A 93 -12.63 0.52 -3.98
CA ALA A 93 -11.91 -0.09 -5.09
C ALA A 93 -10.72 -0.92 -4.57
N GLN A 94 -10.44 -2.02 -5.26
CA GLN A 94 -9.34 -2.91 -4.92
C GLN A 94 -8.56 -3.33 -6.17
N ARG A 95 -7.31 -3.72 -5.95
CA ARG A 95 -6.41 -4.18 -6.99
C ARG A 95 -6.69 -5.61 -7.37
N ILE A 96 -6.77 -5.89 -8.67
CA ILE A 96 -6.83 -7.22 -9.26
C ILE A 96 -5.58 -7.41 -10.14
N ASN A 97 -4.82 -8.47 -9.87
CA ASN A 97 -3.71 -8.87 -10.72
C ASN A 97 -4.19 -9.98 -11.65
N LEU A 98 -4.03 -9.76 -12.94
CA LEU A 98 -4.29 -10.74 -13.99
C LEU A 98 -2.95 -11.31 -14.43
N TYR A 99 -2.80 -12.62 -14.34
CA TYR A 99 -1.59 -13.33 -14.74
C TYR A 99 -1.87 -14.11 -16.02
N GLY A 100 -1.08 -13.89 -17.03
CA GLY A 100 -1.24 -14.56 -18.31
C GLY A 100 0.01 -14.41 -19.15
N ARG A 101 -0.15 -14.47 -20.45
CA ARG A 101 0.91 -14.18 -21.41
C ARG A 101 1.53 -12.82 -21.14
N ASP A 102 0.68 -11.84 -20.83
CA ASP A 102 1.09 -10.51 -20.38
C ASP A 102 0.46 -10.26 -18.99
N ASN A 103 1.31 -10.05 -17.97
CA ASN A 103 0.81 -9.72 -16.65
C ASN A 103 0.17 -8.34 -16.67
N HIS A 104 -1.08 -8.25 -16.24
CA HIS A 104 -1.82 -7.01 -16.21
C HIS A 104 -2.43 -6.72 -14.83
N VAL A 105 -2.62 -5.46 -14.51
CA VAL A 105 -3.19 -5.01 -13.23
C VAL A 105 -4.33 -4.05 -13.51
N VAL A 106 -5.49 -4.38 -12.97
CA VAL A 106 -6.71 -3.58 -13.06
C VAL A 106 -7.28 -3.28 -11.68
N ALA A 107 -8.25 -2.41 -11.58
CA ALA A 107 -9.04 -2.25 -10.38
C ALA A 107 -10.35 -3.03 -10.49
N GLU A 108 -10.93 -3.36 -9.34
CA GLU A 108 -12.32 -3.76 -9.19
C GLU A 108 -12.99 -2.73 -8.29
N ALA A 109 -14.06 -2.09 -8.76
CA ALA A 109 -14.75 -1.02 -8.05
C ALA A 109 -16.17 -1.45 -7.68
N GLU A 110 -16.62 -1.10 -6.47
CA GLU A 110 -17.98 -1.37 -6.00
C GLU A 110 -18.90 -0.21 -6.41
N LEU A 111 -19.84 -0.47 -7.34
CA LEU A 111 -20.82 0.52 -7.79
C LEU A 111 -22.02 0.64 -6.87
N ARG A 112 -22.42 -0.51 -6.29
CA ARG A 112 -23.47 -0.66 -5.27
C ARG A 112 -23.05 -1.76 -4.32
N PRO A 113 -23.61 -1.85 -3.12
CA PRO A 113 -23.29 -2.93 -2.20
C PRO A 113 -23.37 -4.32 -2.85
N GLY A 114 -22.22 -4.97 -3.00
CA GLY A 114 -22.09 -6.29 -3.63
C GLY A 114 -22.02 -6.31 -5.16
N GLU A 115 -22.16 -5.17 -5.84
CA GLU A 115 -22.01 -5.05 -7.30
C GLU A 115 -20.60 -4.53 -7.64
N PHE A 116 -19.72 -5.44 -8.03
CA PHE A 116 -18.33 -5.13 -8.39
C PHE A 116 -18.13 -5.20 -9.90
N VAL A 117 -17.39 -4.23 -10.43
CA VAL A 117 -17.01 -4.18 -11.84
C VAL A 117 -15.52 -3.98 -12.00
N LEU A 118 -14.94 -4.58 -13.05
CA LEU A 118 -13.57 -4.32 -13.43
C LEU A 118 -13.42 -2.93 -14.05
N VAL A 119 -12.30 -2.29 -13.74
CA VAL A 119 -11.92 -0.99 -14.27
C VAL A 119 -10.49 -1.07 -14.76
N ASP A 120 -10.31 -1.06 -16.07
CA ASP A 120 -9.01 -0.96 -16.71
C ASP A 120 -8.75 0.50 -17.09
N SER A 121 -7.98 1.20 -16.29
CA SER A 121 -7.68 2.62 -16.49
C SER A 121 -6.48 2.86 -17.43
N GLN A 122 -5.89 1.81 -18.00
CA GLN A 122 -4.79 1.94 -18.95
C GLN A 122 -5.31 2.30 -20.37
N ASN A 123 -4.48 2.94 -21.14
CA ASN A 123 -4.73 3.23 -22.56
C ASN A 123 -3.57 2.70 -23.43
N PRO A 124 -3.83 1.77 -24.37
CA PRO A 124 -5.12 1.12 -24.61
C PRO A 124 -5.49 0.16 -23.47
N PRO A 125 -6.80 -0.07 -23.23
CA PRO A 125 -7.24 -1.06 -22.24
C PRO A 125 -6.93 -2.47 -22.75
N HIS A 126 -6.52 -3.34 -21.84
CA HIS A 126 -6.22 -4.74 -22.13
C HIS A 126 -7.42 -5.65 -21.89
N VAL A 127 -8.32 -5.26 -21.01
CA VAL A 127 -9.54 -6.01 -20.72
C VAL A 127 -10.76 -5.12 -20.86
N ARG A 128 -11.90 -5.74 -21.13
CA ARG A 128 -13.18 -5.04 -21.08
C ARG A 128 -13.48 -4.66 -19.64
N ASP A 129 -13.95 -3.45 -19.46
CA ASP A 129 -14.27 -2.90 -18.16
C ASP A 129 -15.79 -2.67 -18.00
N LEU A 130 -16.18 -2.34 -16.78
CA LEU A 130 -17.57 -2.19 -16.33
C LEU A 130 -18.39 -3.49 -16.41
N GLU A 131 -17.71 -4.63 -16.43
CA GLU A 131 -18.24 -5.98 -16.32
C GLU A 131 -17.68 -6.62 -15.05
N SER A 132 -18.34 -7.67 -14.55
CA SER A 132 -17.81 -8.40 -13.39
C SER A 132 -16.55 -9.19 -13.75
N LEU A 133 -15.69 -9.44 -12.77
CA LEU A 133 -14.49 -10.25 -12.98
C LEU A 133 -14.81 -11.65 -13.52
N ASP A 134 -15.90 -12.25 -13.03
CA ASP A 134 -16.32 -13.59 -13.45
C ASP A 134 -16.77 -13.60 -14.91
N GLU A 135 -17.47 -12.57 -15.37
CA GLU A 135 -17.88 -12.43 -16.77
C GLU A 135 -16.67 -12.24 -17.70
N VAL A 136 -15.69 -11.44 -17.30
CA VAL A 136 -14.48 -11.21 -18.10
C VAL A 136 -13.63 -12.48 -18.20
N ILE A 137 -13.40 -13.19 -17.09
CA ILE A 137 -12.54 -14.38 -17.06
C ILE A 137 -13.14 -15.56 -17.86
N LEU A 138 -14.46 -15.65 -17.95
CA LEU A 138 -15.13 -16.74 -18.68
C LEU A 138 -15.13 -16.55 -20.19
N ARG A 139 -14.68 -15.41 -20.70
CA ARG A 139 -14.66 -15.13 -22.13
C ARG A 139 -13.46 -15.79 -22.81
N PRO A 140 -13.63 -16.45 -23.97
CA PRO A 140 -12.56 -17.10 -24.71
C PRO A 140 -11.41 -16.15 -25.09
N GLU A 141 -11.71 -14.87 -25.31
CA GLU A 141 -10.72 -13.84 -25.65
C GLU A 141 -9.72 -13.55 -24.52
N TYR A 142 -10.02 -14.01 -23.29
CA TYR A 142 -9.17 -13.85 -22.09
C TYR A 142 -8.68 -15.18 -21.52
N ASP A 143 -8.75 -16.28 -22.28
CA ASP A 143 -8.26 -17.60 -21.84
C ASP A 143 -6.77 -17.59 -21.48
N ASP A 144 -5.99 -16.64 -22.03
CA ASP A 144 -4.59 -16.43 -21.69
C ASP A 144 -4.40 -15.80 -20.30
N TYR A 145 -5.43 -15.15 -19.73
CA TYR A 145 -5.37 -14.62 -18.38
C TYR A 145 -5.80 -15.67 -17.36
N SER A 146 -4.81 -16.34 -16.81
CA SER A 146 -5.05 -17.04 -15.56
C SER A 146 -4.98 -16.02 -14.42
N THR A 147 -6.08 -15.76 -13.77
CA THR A 147 -5.96 -15.33 -12.40
C THR A 147 -5.44 -16.53 -11.61
N LEU A 148 -4.15 -16.60 -11.34
CA LEU A 148 -3.63 -17.29 -10.16
C LEU A 148 -4.21 -16.60 -8.91
N HIS A 149 -5.42 -16.17 -9.10
CA HIS A 149 -6.24 -15.64 -8.05
C HIS A 149 -6.43 -16.82 -7.12
N LEU A 150 -6.13 -16.62 -5.88
CA LEU A 150 -6.54 -17.49 -4.79
C LEU A 150 -8.00 -17.98 -4.92
N ARG A 151 -8.82 -17.37 -5.77
CA ARG A 151 -10.13 -17.85 -6.26
C ARG A 151 -10.07 -19.24 -6.87
N ARG A 152 -9.12 -19.57 -7.72
CA ARG A 152 -8.99 -20.93 -8.28
C ARG A 152 -8.56 -21.98 -7.26
N LEU A 153 -7.90 -21.56 -6.17
CA LEU A 153 -7.53 -22.44 -5.06
C LEU A 153 -8.59 -22.51 -3.96
N HIS A 154 -9.83 -22.00 -4.21
CA HIS A 154 -10.88 -21.88 -3.20
C HIS A 154 -10.46 -21.17 -1.89
N LEU A 155 -9.32 -20.49 -1.89
CA LEU A 155 -8.85 -19.67 -0.79
C LEU A 155 -9.36 -18.22 -0.86
N ASN A 156 -10.23 -17.92 -1.79
CA ASN A 156 -10.88 -16.62 -1.99
C ASN A 156 -11.49 -16.06 -0.72
N TRP A 157 -12.18 -16.93 0.01
CA TRP A 157 -12.85 -16.50 1.22
C TRP A 157 -11.86 -15.95 2.25
N LEU A 158 -10.64 -16.53 2.32
CA LEU A 158 -9.59 -16.06 3.22
C LEU A 158 -9.02 -14.72 2.73
N VAL A 159 -8.71 -14.60 1.44
CA VAL A 159 -8.07 -13.39 0.89
C VAL A 159 -9.09 -12.26 0.69
N THR A 160 -10.32 -12.56 0.28
CA THR A 160 -11.38 -11.55 0.19
C THR A 160 -11.79 -11.06 1.58
N ARG A 161 -11.95 -11.94 2.54
CA ARG A 161 -12.19 -11.53 3.93
C ARG A 161 -11.01 -10.77 4.51
N VAL A 162 -9.80 -11.25 4.34
CA VAL A 162 -8.60 -10.56 4.82
C VAL A 162 -8.46 -9.18 4.16
N LYS A 163 -8.77 -9.02 2.87
CA LYS A 163 -8.76 -7.69 2.22
C LYS A 163 -9.89 -6.77 2.70
N LEU A 164 -11.10 -7.29 2.92
CA LEU A 164 -12.24 -6.52 3.41
C LEU A 164 -12.14 -6.20 4.91
N GLU A 165 -11.66 -7.13 5.72
CA GLU A 165 -11.46 -6.95 7.16
C GLU A 165 -10.17 -6.17 7.49
N LEU A 166 -9.19 -6.17 6.58
CA LEU A 166 -7.95 -5.41 6.68
C LEU A 166 -8.00 -4.12 5.84
N GLY A 167 -9.16 -3.52 5.68
CA GLY A 167 -9.34 -2.25 4.95
C GLY A 167 -8.20 -1.22 5.16
N PRO A 168 -7.71 -1.00 6.39
CA PRO A 168 -6.55 -0.14 6.62
C PRO A 168 -5.25 -0.64 5.97
N LEU A 169 -5.05 -1.95 5.84
CA LEU A 169 -3.86 -2.51 5.19
C LEU A 169 -3.92 -2.38 3.67
N THR A 170 -5.12 -2.49 3.08
CA THR A 170 -5.31 -2.19 1.65
C THR A 170 -4.92 -0.74 1.35
N TYR A 171 -5.32 0.19 2.22
CA TYR A 171 -4.90 1.58 2.14
C TYR A 171 -3.37 1.73 2.18
N LEU A 172 -2.69 1.03 3.08
CA LEU A 172 -1.23 1.08 3.19
C LEU A 172 -0.53 0.57 1.92
N ILE A 173 -1.06 -0.49 1.28
CA ILE A 173 -0.49 -1.06 0.05
C ILE A 173 -0.57 -0.06 -1.10
N GLU A 174 -1.69 0.67 -1.22
CA GLU A 174 -1.89 1.65 -2.28
C GLU A 174 -1.31 3.04 -1.95
N ASN A 175 -0.82 3.24 -0.72
CA ASN A 175 -0.24 4.49 -0.25
C ASN A 175 1.20 4.27 0.28
N PRO A 176 2.23 4.35 -0.59
CA PRO A 176 3.61 4.03 -0.22
C PRO A 176 4.17 4.84 0.95
N HIS A 177 3.82 6.11 1.09
CA HIS A 177 4.26 6.94 2.22
C HIS A 177 3.58 6.53 3.53
N ALA A 178 2.31 6.13 3.49
CA ALA A 178 1.61 5.58 4.65
C ALA A 178 2.25 4.24 5.07
N LEU A 179 2.57 3.37 4.12
CA LEU A 179 3.28 2.11 4.38
C LEU A 179 4.65 2.35 5.01
N LYS A 180 5.46 3.26 4.46
CA LYS A 180 6.77 3.62 5.04
C LYS A 180 6.64 4.15 6.45
N SER A 181 5.67 5.01 6.73
CA SER A 181 5.45 5.54 8.07
C SER A 181 5.03 4.44 9.04
N ALA A 182 4.15 3.52 8.64
CA ALA A 182 3.77 2.37 9.46
C ALA A 182 4.97 1.46 9.78
N LEU A 183 5.85 1.21 8.80
CA LEU A 183 7.08 0.42 9.00
C LEU A 183 8.05 1.11 9.96
N TRP A 184 8.23 2.43 9.85
CA TRP A 184 9.07 3.19 10.79
C TRP A 184 8.50 3.16 12.21
N LEU A 185 7.18 3.26 12.35
CA LEU A 185 6.52 3.15 13.66
C LEU A 185 6.69 1.74 14.24
N ALA A 186 6.46 0.70 13.45
CA ALA A 186 6.64 -0.68 13.88
C ALA A 186 8.08 -0.95 14.34
N LEU A 187 9.08 -0.47 13.59
CA LEU A 187 10.49 -0.57 13.98
C LEU A 187 10.77 0.14 15.31
N ALA A 188 10.28 1.36 15.49
CA ALA A 188 10.47 2.12 16.73
C ALA A 188 9.84 1.40 17.94
N VAL A 189 8.62 0.88 17.78
CA VAL A 189 7.94 0.09 18.84
C VAL A 189 8.71 -1.18 19.15
N THR A 190 9.18 -1.92 18.15
CA THR A 190 9.97 -3.14 18.34
C THR A 190 11.26 -2.87 19.10
N LEU A 191 11.99 -1.81 18.74
CA LEU A 191 13.21 -1.42 19.45
C LEU A 191 12.93 -1.00 20.90
N LEU A 192 11.84 -0.28 21.13
CA LEU A 192 11.44 0.15 22.47
C LEU A 192 11.08 -1.06 23.35
N VAL A 193 10.23 -1.95 22.85
CA VAL A 193 9.84 -3.18 23.55
C VAL A 193 11.07 -4.08 23.79
N GLY A 194 11.92 -4.26 22.79
CA GLY A 194 13.16 -5.01 22.92
C GLY A 194 14.07 -4.45 24.01
N ASN A 195 14.21 -3.13 24.08
CA ASN A 195 15.01 -2.47 25.13
C ASN A 195 14.39 -2.69 26.54
N PHE A 196 13.07 -2.56 26.66
CA PHE A 196 12.36 -2.87 27.93
C PHE A 196 12.57 -4.31 28.36
N LEU A 197 12.47 -5.26 27.44
CA LEU A 197 12.66 -6.70 27.74
C LEU A 197 14.11 -6.97 28.15
N LEU A 198 15.09 -6.33 27.52
CA LEU A 198 16.51 -6.45 27.90
C LEU A 198 16.78 -5.89 29.30
N ILE A 199 16.25 -4.70 29.62
CA ILE A 199 16.39 -4.09 30.94
C ILE A 199 15.70 -4.96 32.00
N GLY A 200 14.47 -5.37 31.74
CA GLY A 200 13.71 -6.26 32.64
C GLY A 200 14.38 -7.62 32.84
N GLY A 201 14.85 -8.23 31.76
CA GLY A 201 15.59 -9.50 31.79
C GLY A 201 16.89 -9.39 32.59
N ARG A 202 17.67 -8.33 32.38
CA ARG A 202 18.90 -8.05 33.17
C ARG A 202 18.56 -7.86 34.65
N SER A 203 17.50 -7.13 34.98
CA SER A 203 17.07 -6.94 36.39
C SER A 203 16.65 -8.24 37.05
N LEU A 204 15.87 -9.05 36.32
CA LEU A 204 15.42 -10.37 36.80
C LEU A 204 16.61 -11.32 36.99
N ALA A 205 17.50 -11.39 36.03
CA ALA A 205 18.70 -12.21 36.10
C ALA A 205 19.57 -11.82 37.30
N ARG A 206 19.82 -10.51 37.49
CA ARG A 206 20.54 -10.01 38.67
C ARG A 206 19.87 -10.47 39.99
N ARG A 207 18.55 -10.31 40.14
CA ARG A 207 17.81 -10.74 41.31
C ARG A 207 17.91 -12.25 41.57
N MET A 208 17.82 -13.07 40.48
CA MET A 208 17.97 -14.51 40.57
C MET A 208 19.38 -14.92 40.99
N LEU A 209 20.39 -14.33 40.42
CA LEU A 209 21.81 -14.58 40.73
C LEU A 209 22.09 -14.22 42.21
N THR A 210 21.67 -13.03 42.64
CA THR A 210 21.85 -12.58 44.02
C THR A 210 21.16 -13.52 45.03
N ARG A 211 19.94 -14.00 44.73
CA ARG A 211 19.24 -14.98 45.55
C ARG A 211 19.97 -16.32 45.67
N ARG A 212 20.77 -16.67 44.63
CA ARG A 212 21.61 -17.88 44.65
C ARG A 212 23.01 -17.67 45.23
N GLY A 213 23.25 -16.52 45.86
CA GLY A 213 24.57 -16.19 46.47
C GLY A 213 25.64 -15.76 45.50
N TRP A 214 25.28 -15.48 44.23
CA TRP A 214 26.25 -14.95 43.27
C TRP A 214 26.30 -13.43 43.35
N ALA A 215 27.48 -12.91 43.69
CA ALA A 215 27.71 -11.46 43.65
C ALA A 215 28.27 -11.09 42.28
N PRO A 216 27.86 -9.94 41.69
CA PRO A 216 28.53 -9.45 40.49
C PRO A 216 29.98 -9.14 40.80
N VAL A 217 30.92 -9.72 40.06
CA VAL A 217 32.32 -9.32 40.09
C VAL A 217 32.40 -7.92 39.46
N ILE A 218 32.49 -6.90 40.29
CA ILE A 218 32.89 -5.56 39.84
C ILE A 218 34.37 -5.66 39.59
N ASP A 219 34.82 -5.53 38.36
CA ASP A 219 36.23 -5.44 38.04
C ASP A 219 36.68 -4.06 38.48
N ASP A 220 37.29 -4.01 39.66
CA ASP A 220 37.80 -2.75 40.27
C ASP A 220 38.90 -2.08 39.45
N ARG A 221 39.30 -2.69 38.33
CA ARG A 221 40.33 -2.10 37.42
C ARG A 221 39.82 -0.88 36.63
N GLU A 222 38.53 -0.64 36.56
CA GLU A 222 38.01 0.57 35.91
C GLU A 222 37.91 1.79 36.84
N LEU A 223 38.17 1.64 38.13
CA LEU A 223 38.11 2.73 39.11
C LEU A 223 39.47 3.40 39.40
N GLU A 224 40.57 2.82 38.92
CA GLU A 224 41.86 3.50 38.93
C GLU A 224 42.00 4.43 37.70
N VAL A 225 41.13 5.42 37.56
CA VAL A 225 41.49 6.63 36.81
C VAL A 225 42.56 7.35 37.60
N SER A 226 43.80 7.15 37.17
CA SER A 226 45.01 7.79 37.72
C SER A 226 44.80 9.29 37.93
N PRO A 227 44.93 9.79 39.16
CA PRO A 227 44.79 11.24 39.44
C PRO A 227 46.00 12.08 38.98
N ASN A 228 46.88 11.55 38.14
CA ASN A 228 48.11 12.19 37.75
C ASN A 228 48.20 12.58 36.26
N GLN A 229 47.22 13.34 35.78
CA GLN A 229 47.40 14.13 34.54
C GLN A 229 46.74 15.51 34.70
N VAL A 230 47.16 16.26 35.70
CA VAL A 230 47.03 17.71 35.71
C VAL A 230 48.43 18.24 36.00
N GLY A 231 49.11 18.55 34.94
CA GLY A 231 50.37 19.25 34.88
C GLY A 231 50.35 20.16 33.66
#